data_98899474fc81742bc8e19d1a9cab98df
#
_entry.id   98899474fc81742bc8e19d1a9cab98df
#
_cell.length_a   1.000
_cell.length_b   1.000
_cell.length_c   1.000
_cell.angle_alpha   90.00
_cell.angle_beta   90.00
_cell.angle_gamma   90.00
#
_symmetry.space_group_name_H-M   'P 1'
#
loop_
_entity.id
_entity.type
_entity.pdbx_description
1 polymer ?
#
loop_
_entity_poly.entity_id
_entity_poly.type
_entity_poly.pdbx_seq_one_letter_code
_entity_poly.pdbx_strand_id
1 'polypeptide(L)'
;MKKLLISITIIFLTNHSFSQELKTFSQELKIGYTNVEYILGFLPETKQVQAEVQAYGTQLQNQLQSKITDFQSKADAFQKSAATMTEIIRADKQEELQNLQASIQKFQTEAQTSIQKKEQDLFKPLFEKISNAINTVSETNNYSHVFSAGVPGIDVLLYARPSDDISLLVFEELGIDPPPTQE
;
A
#
# COMPACT_ATOMS: atom_id res chain seq x y z
N MET A 1 15.36 15.10 -88.85
CA MET A 1 14.46 15.73 -87.85
C MET A 1 13.44 14.75 -87.21
N LYS A 2 13.60 13.42 -87.37
CA LYS A 2 12.67 12.42 -86.75
C LYS A 2 13.25 11.68 -85.57
N LYS A 3 14.48 11.97 -85.12
CA LYS A 3 15.13 11.28 -84.02
C LYS A 3 15.15 12.09 -82.69
N LEU A 4 14.66 13.33 -82.72
CA LEU A 4 14.66 14.21 -81.57
C LEU A 4 13.35 14.16 -80.70
N LEU A 5 12.29 13.59 -81.27
CA LEU A 5 10.96 13.55 -80.66
C LEU A 5 10.73 12.32 -79.74
N ILE A 6 11.61 11.32 -79.78
CA ILE A 6 11.44 10.08 -79.00
C ILE A 6 12.11 10.19 -77.64
N SER A 7 13.03 11.15 -77.45
CA SER A 7 13.77 11.29 -76.17
C SER A 7 13.02 12.09 -75.09
N ILE A 8 11.95 12.80 -75.40
CA ILE A 8 11.19 13.63 -74.44
C ILE A 8 10.05 12.86 -73.77
N THR A 9 9.61 11.73 -74.35
CA THR A 9 8.45 10.97 -73.86
C THR A 9 8.81 10.02 -72.70
N ILE A 10 10.09 9.76 -72.40
CA ILE A 10 10.54 8.81 -71.39
C ILE A 10 10.74 9.47 -70.02
N ILE A 11 10.79 10.80 -69.96
CA ILE A 11 11.07 11.52 -68.66
C ILE A 11 9.80 11.80 -67.83
N PHE A 12 8.60 11.52 -68.39
CA PHE A 12 7.33 11.86 -67.73
C PHE A 12 6.67 10.73 -66.95
N LEU A 13 7.30 9.56 -66.81
CA LEU A 13 6.70 8.36 -66.24
C LEU A 13 7.29 7.92 -64.89
N THR A 14 8.10 8.72 -64.21
CA THR A 14 8.74 8.32 -62.92
C THR A 14 8.33 9.14 -61.72
N ASN A 15 7.23 9.90 -61.77
CA ASN A 15 6.64 10.50 -60.58
C ASN A 15 5.48 9.64 -60.04
N HIS A 16 5.74 8.38 -59.81
CA HIS A 16 4.93 7.64 -58.87
C HIS A 16 5.37 8.10 -57.48
N SER A 17 4.67 9.09 -56.98
CA SER A 17 4.72 9.47 -55.57
C SER A 17 4.39 8.21 -54.75
N PHE A 18 5.44 7.60 -54.20
CA PHE A 18 5.30 6.59 -53.19
C PHE A 18 4.84 7.33 -51.94
N SER A 19 3.54 7.64 -51.90
CA SER A 19 2.86 8.04 -50.68
C SER A 19 2.85 6.78 -49.79
N GLN A 20 3.90 6.58 -49.02
CA GLN A 20 3.84 5.70 -47.88
C GLN A 20 2.80 6.32 -46.93
N GLU A 21 1.58 5.76 -46.94
CA GLU A 21 0.68 5.87 -45.81
C GLU A 21 1.44 5.40 -44.58
N LEU A 22 2.04 6.33 -43.88
CA LEU A 22 2.38 6.16 -42.48
C LEU A 22 1.05 5.91 -41.77
N LYS A 23 0.65 4.64 -41.71
CA LYS A 23 -0.32 4.20 -40.72
C LYS A 23 0.32 4.50 -39.39
N THR A 24 0.12 5.72 -38.93
CA THR A 24 0.36 6.08 -37.54
C THR A 24 -0.55 5.15 -36.74
N PHE A 25 0.01 4.09 -36.19
CA PHE A 25 -0.62 3.36 -35.10
C PHE A 25 -0.66 4.33 -33.91
N SER A 26 -1.53 5.31 -33.94
CA SER A 26 -1.97 5.99 -32.75
C SER A 26 -2.86 5.00 -32.02
N GLN A 27 -2.24 4.09 -31.30
CA GLN A 27 -2.95 3.37 -30.28
C GLN A 27 -3.44 4.46 -29.32
N GLU A 28 -4.74 4.70 -29.34
CA GLU A 28 -5.36 5.72 -28.48
C GLU A 28 -5.01 5.37 -27.05
N LEU A 29 -4.19 6.22 -26.42
CA LEU A 29 -3.66 5.97 -25.09
C LEU A 29 -4.80 6.08 -24.07
N LYS A 30 -5.41 4.96 -23.71
CA LYS A 30 -6.48 4.94 -22.72
C LYS A 30 -5.87 4.91 -21.32
N ILE A 31 -6.06 6.00 -20.59
CA ILE A 31 -5.54 6.17 -19.23
C ILE A 31 -6.72 6.18 -18.26
N GLY A 32 -6.59 5.46 -17.16
CA GLY A 32 -7.54 5.47 -16.06
C GLY A 32 -6.88 5.87 -14.75
N TYR A 33 -7.70 6.07 -13.73
CA TYR A 33 -7.23 6.21 -12.36
C TYR A 33 -8.19 5.55 -11.37
N THR A 34 -7.68 5.21 -10.20
CA THR A 34 -8.48 4.70 -9.08
C THR A 34 -7.81 4.99 -7.74
N ASN A 35 -8.57 4.96 -6.67
CA ASN A 35 -8.05 5.13 -5.32
C ASN A 35 -8.05 3.78 -4.59
N VAL A 36 -6.86 3.19 -4.45
CA VAL A 36 -6.68 1.87 -3.81
C VAL A 36 -7.13 1.86 -2.35
N GLU A 37 -6.86 2.95 -1.60
CA GLU A 37 -7.26 3.04 -0.18
C GLU A 37 -8.78 3.16 -0.03
N TYR A 38 -9.41 3.89 -0.95
CA TYR A 38 -10.87 3.98 -0.99
C TYR A 38 -11.48 2.59 -1.21
N ILE A 39 -10.99 1.83 -2.20
CA ILE A 39 -11.44 0.47 -2.48
C ILE A 39 -11.20 -0.44 -1.27
N LEU A 40 -10.00 -0.36 -0.66
CA LEU A 40 -9.64 -1.12 0.54
C LEU A 40 -10.63 -0.89 1.68
N GLY A 41 -11.12 0.34 1.86
CA GLY A 41 -12.10 0.68 2.89
C GLY A 41 -13.44 -0.05 2.74
N PHE A 42 -13.80 -0.47 1.52
CA PHE A 42 -15.05 -1.20 1.23
C PHE A 42 -14.88 -2.72 1.17
N LEU A 43 -13.64 -3.22 1.16
CA LEU A 43 -13.42 -4.67 1.26
C LEU A 43 -13.95 -5.21 2.60
N PRO A 44 -14.83 -6.24 2.59
CA PRO A 44 -15.35 -6.83 3.84
C PRO A 44 -14.23 -7.33 4.75
N GLU A 45 -13.16 -7.86 4.16
CA GLU A 45 -11.99 -8.39 4.87
C GLU A 45 -11.21 -7.32 5.63
N THR A 46 -11.30 -6.05 5.22
CA THR A 46 -10.61 -4.94 5.89
C THR A 46 -11.03 -4.81 7.36
N LYS A 47 -12.33 -4.96 7.65
CA LYS A 47 -12.85 -4.91 9.03
C LYS A 47 -12.28 -6.04 9.89
N GLN A 48 -12.15 -7.23 9.30
CA GLN A 48 -11.58 -8.39 9.99
C GLN A 48 -10.10 -8.15 10.29
N VAL A 49 -9.34 -7.67 9.33
CA VAL A 49 -7.91 -7.33 9.50
C VAL A 49 -7.74 -6.26 10.59
N GLN A 50 -8.53 -5.19 10.55
CA GLN A 50 -8.50 -4.15 11.58
C GLN A 50 -8.79 -4.71 12.98
N ALA A 51 -9.80 -5.58 13.11
CA ALA A 51 -10.12 -6.22 14.38
C ALA A 51 -8.98 -7.12 14.87
N GLU A 52 -8.31 -7.85 13.97
CA GLU A 52 -7.18 -8.72 14.32
C GLU A 52 -5.96 -7.90 14.76
N VAL A 53 -5.63 -6.80 14.08
CA VAL A 53 -4.55 -5.88 14.48
C VAL A 53 -4.85 -5.27 15.85
N GLN A 54 -6.09 -4.83 16.07
CA GLN A 54 -6.52 -4.27 17.36
C GLN A 54 -6.42 -5.29 18.51
N ALA A 55 -6.88 -6.52 18.26
CA ALA A 55 -6.79 -7.60 19.26
C ALA A 55 -5.34 -7.91 19.60
N TYR A 56 -4.45 -7.96 18.60
CA TYR A 56 -3.02 -8.16 18.80
C TYR A 56 -2.38 -7.02 19.61
N GLY A 57 -2.72 -5.77 19.28
CA GLY A 57 -2.27 -4.60 20.05
C GLY A 57 -2.72 -4.66 21.51
N THR A 58 -3.98 -5.03 21.76
CA THR A 58 -4.52 -5.22 23.11
C THR A 58 -3.77 -6.31 23.88
N GLN A 59 -3.45 -7.42 23.22
CA GLN A 59 -2.67 -8.50 23.85
C GLN A 59 -1.28 -8.03 24.28
N LEU A 60 -0.57 -7.29 23.41
CA LEU A 60 0.75 -6.74 23.75
C LEU A 60 0.68 -5.70 24.87
N GLN A 61 -0.34 -4.86 24.86
CA GLN A 61 -0.58 -3.89 25.93
C GLN A 61 -0.81 -4.57 27.29
N ASN A 62 -1.59 -5.65 27.32
CA ASN A 62 -1.82 -6.43 28.55
C ASN A 62 -0.53 -7.08 29.05
N GLN A 63 0.32 -7.59 28.14
CA GLN A 63 1.63 -8.14 28.52
C GLN A 63 2.56 -7.06 29.08
N LEU A 64 2.57 -5.87 28.46
CA LEU A 64 3.33 -4.73 28.96
C LEU A 64 2.87 -4.33 30.36
N GLN A 65 1.56 -4.22 30.58
CA GLN A 65 0.98 -3.90 31.89
C GLN A 65 1.36 -4.92 32.94
N SER A 66 1.35 -6.20 32.58
CA SER A 66 1.80 -7.27 33.53
C SER A 66 3.27 -7.10 33.94
N LYS A 67 4.16 -6.79 32.95
CA LYS A 67 5.58 -6.52 33.22
C LYS A 67 5.77 -5.31 34.15
N ILE A 68 5.01 -4.23 33.90
CA ILE A 68 5.05 -3.02 34.75
C ILE A 68 4.58 -3.33 36.17
N THR A 69 3.51 -4.11 36.30
CA THR A 69 2.98 -4.51 37.62
C THR A 69 3.98 -5.39 38.38
N ASP A 70 4.66 -6.33 37.74
CA ASP A 70 5.72 -7.14 38.35
C ASP A 70 6.90 -6.26 38.79
N PHE A 71 7.34 -5.34 37.95
CA PHE A 71 8.39 -4.38 38.32
C PHE A 71 7.99 -3.55 39.56
N GLN A 72 6.79 -2.99 39.59
CA GLN A 72 6.28 -2.19 40.70
C GLN A 72 6.24 -3.00 41.98
N SER A 73 5.71 -4.22 41.93
CA SER A 73 5.65 -5.12 43.07
C SER A 73 7.03 -5.44 43.63
N LYS A 74 8.00 -5.72 42.78
CA LYS A 74 9.39 -6.02 43.18
C LYS A 74 10.11 -4.77 43.70
N ALA A 75 9.88 -3.61 43.13
CA ALA A 75 10.42 -2.34 43.57
C ALA A 75 9.89 -1.99 44.99
N ASP A 76 8.59 -2.15 45.21
CA ASP A 76 7.96 -1.93 46.50
C ASP A 76 8.52 -2.91 47.58
N ALA A 77 8.67 -4.18 47.21
CA ALA A 77 9.26 -5.18 48.11
C ALA A 77 10.70 -4.86 48.46
N PHE A 78 11.49 -4.45 47.47
CA PHE A 78 12.86 -3.99 47.67
C PHE A 78 12.91 -2.79 48.61
N GLN A 79 12.11 -1.76 48.36
CA GLN A 79 12.08 -0.55 49.19
C GLN A 79 11.77 -0.84 50.66
N LYS A 80 10.82 -1.75 50.92
CA LYS A 80 10.42 -2.14 52.28
C LYS A 80 11.50 -2.92 53.03
N SER A 81 12.33 -3.70 52.33
CA SER A 81 13.30 -4.61 52.93
C SER A 81 14.76 -4.20 52.78
N ALA A 82 15.04 -3.14 51.99
CA ALA A 82 16.41 -2.71 51.66
C ALA A 82 17.29 -2.44 52.86
N ALA A 83 16.72 -1.90 53.98
CA ALA A 83 17.45 -1.58 55.20
C ALA A 83 17.92 -2.83 55.99
N THR A 84 17.26 -3.97 55.78
CA THR A 84 17.56 -5.23 56.48
C THR A 84 18.35 -6.22 55.63
N MET A 85 18.57 -5.90 54.32
CA MET A 85 19.32 -6.73 53.40
C MET A 85 20.82 -6.60 53.59
N THR A 86 21.55 -7.68 53.36
CA THR A 86 23.00 -7.63 53.22
C THR A 86 23.35 -6.84 51.94
N GLU A 87 24.56 -6.30 51.89
CA GLU A 87 25.01 -5.50 50.73
C GLU A 87 24.94 -6.30 49.41
N ILE A 88 25.33 -7.58 49.43
CA ILE A 88 25.29 -8.47 48.29
C ILE A 88 23.86 -8.65 47.78
N ILE A 89 22.89 -8.95 48.67
CA ILE A 89 21.49 -9.14 48.32
C ILE A 89 20.88 -7.83 47.78
N ARG A 90 21.25 -6.70 48.36
CA ARG A 90 20.80 -5.40 47.94
C ARG A 90 21.27 -5.10 46.51
N ALA A 91 22.57 -5.34 46.20
CA ALA A 91 23.13 -5.16 44.88
C ALA A 91 22.44 -6.06 43.82
N ASP A 92 22.23 -7.33 44.15
CA ASP A 92 21.52 -8.28 43.27
C ASP A 92 20.08 -7.80 42.96
N LYS A 93 19.36 -7.35 43.98
CA LYS A 93 18.00 -6.83 43.79
C LYS A 93 17.96 -5.53 43.01
N GLN A 94 18.94 -4.66 43.16
CA GLN A 94 19.06 -3.45 42.32
C GLN A 94 19.33 -3.81 40.87
N GLU A 95 20.18 -4.76 40.59
CA GLU A 95 20.46 -5.25 39.26
C GLU A 95 19.21 -5.90 38.64
N GLU A 96 18.47 -6.73 39.39
CA GLU A 96 17.20 -7.31 38.94
C GLU A 96 16.21 -6.22 38.49
N LEU A 97 16.03 -5.16 39.30
CA LEU A 97 15.14 -4.05 38.98
C LEU A 97 15.58 -3.27 37.72
N GLN A 98 16.88 -3.02 37.58
CA GLN A 98 17.43 -2.37 36.40
C GLN A 98 17.18 -3.20 35.13
N ASN A 99 17.39 -4.52 35.22
CA ASN A 99 17.15 -5.45 34.12
C ASN A 99 15.67 -5.52 33.73
N LEU A 100 14.76 -5.51 34.73
CA LEU A 100 13.32 -5.46 34.47
C LEU A 100 12.91 -4.15 33.79
N GLN A 101 13.43 -3.03 34.23
CA GLN A 101 13.16 -1.72 33.63
C GLN A 101 13.65 -1.68 32.17
N ALA A 102 14.86 -2.16 31.90
CA ALA A 102 15.39 -2.26 30.53
C ALA A 102 14.55 -3.21 29.67
N SER A 103 14.09 -4.34 30.23
CA SER A 103 13.19 -5.29 29.56
C SER A 103 11.84 -4.65 29.20
N ILE A 104 11.27 -3.82 30.07
CA ILE A 104 10.02 -3.08 29.78
C ILE A 104 10.21 -2.12 28.61
N GLN A 105 11.28 -1.32 28.63
CA GLN A 105 11.57 -0.38 27.54
C GLN A 105 11.80 -1.10 26.21
N LYS A 106 12.56 -2.19 26.24
CA LYS A 106 12.78 -3.03 25.05
C LYS A 106 11.47 -3.60 24.54
N PHE A 107 10.62 -4.15 25.42
CA PHE A 107 9.33 -4.71 25.05
C PHE A 107 8.40 -3.65 24.41
N GLN A 108 8.38 -2.42 24.92
CA GLN A 108 7.58 -1.33 24.34
C GLN A 108 7.96 -1.06 22.88
N THR A 109 9.26 -1.00 22.60
CA THR A 109 9.75 -0.77 21.23
C THR A 109 9.45 -1.97 20.31
N GLU A 110 9.69 -3.17 20.82
CA GLU A 110 9.42 -4.41 20.07
C GLU A 110 7.92 -4.59 19.79
N ALA A 111 7.05 -4.25 20.75
CA ALA A 111 5.61 -4.31 20.60
C ALA A 111 5.11 -3.37 19.49
N GLN A 112 5.60 -2.13 19.44
CA GLN A 112 5.26 -1.19 18.35
C GLN A 112 5.68 -1.73 16.99
N THR A 113 6.90 -2.19 16.85
CA THR A 113 7.41 -2.77 15.61
C THR A 113 6.60 -4.00 15.20
N SER A 114 6.24 -4.83 16.19
CA SER A 114 5.45 -6.04 15.97
C SER A 114 4.03 -5.75 15.47
N ILE A 115 3.39 -4.70 16.02
CA ILE A 115 2.05 -4.25 15.55
C ILE A 115 2.15 -3.77 14.09
N GLN A 116 3.12 -2.91 13.78
CA GLN A 116 3.31 -2.42 12.39
C GLN A 116 3.56 -3.56 11.40
N LYS A 117 4.40 -4.52 11.81
CA LYS A 117 4.66 -5.70 10.98
C LYS A 117 3.40 -6.55 10.79
N LYS A 118 2.66 -6.82 11.85
CA LYS A 118 1.40 -7.57 11.80
C LYS A 118 0.39 -6.89 10.89
N GLU A 119 0.27 -5.57 10.97
CA GLU A 119 -0.59 -4.76 10.10
C GLU A 119 -0.19 -4.92 8.63
N GLN A 120 1.09 -4.72 8.31
CA GLN A 120 1.60 -4.89 6.94
C GLN A 120 1.35 -6.31 6.41
N ASP A 121 1.65 -7.34 7.21
CA ASP A 121 1.49 -8.73 6.81
C ASP A 121 0.01 -9.09 6.55
N LEU A 122 -0.93 -8.53 7.31
CA LEU A 122 -2.37 -8.76 7.14
C LEU A 122 -2.99 -7.94 6.00
N PHE A 123 -2.54 -6.71 5.78
CA PHE A 123 -3.04 -5.89 4.67
C PHE A 123 -2.47 -6.27 3.32
N LYS A 124 -1.26 -6.84 3.29
CA LYS A 124 -0.60 -7.23 2.04
C LYS A 124 -1.48 -8.05 1.09
N PRO A 125 -2.15 -9.14 1.51
CA PRO A 125 -3.02 -9.91 0.62
C PRO A 125 -4.22 -9.11 0.11
N LEU A 126 -4.71 -8.13 0.86
CA LEU A 126 -5.80 -7.26 0.42
C LEU A 126 -5.33 -6.31 -0.70
N PHE A 127 -4.14 -5.73 -0.55
CA PHE A 127 -3.53 -4.92 -1.60
C PHE A 127 -3.25 -5.75 -2.86
N GLU A 128 -2.78 -6.98 -2.71
CA GLU A 128 -2.58 -7.90 -3.83
C GLU A 128 -3.90 -8.23 -4.54
N LYS A 129 -4.99 -8.45 -3.78
CA LYS A 129 -6.33 -8.69 -4.32
C LYS A 129 -6.82 -7.49 -5.15
N ILE A 130 -6.69 -6.26 -4.63
CA ILE A 130 -7.07 -5.04 -5.34
C ILE A 130 -6.19 -4.84 -6.60
N SER A 131 -4.87 -5.05 -6.47
CA SER A 131 -3.96 -4.93 -7.61
C SER A 131 -4.30 -5.90 -8.74
N ASN A 132 -4.64 -7.13 -8.41
CA ASN A 132 -5.07 -8.13 -9.40
C ASN A 132 -6.38 -7.71 -10.09
N ALA A 133 -7.35 -7.19 -9.34
CA ALA A 133 -8.60 -6.67 -9.92
C ALA A 133 -8.34 -5.47 -10.85
N ILE A 134 -7.47 -4.53 -10.46
CA ILE A 134 -7.06 -3.42 -11.32
C ILE A 134 -6.40 -3.93 -12.61
N ASN A 135 -5.53 -4.93 -12.52
CA ASN A 135 -4.90 -5.53 -13.70
C ASN A 135 -5.93 -6.16 -14.63
N THR A 136 -6.84 -6.99 -14.10
CA THR A 136 -7.92 -7.62 -14.89
C THR A 136 -8.79 -6.57 -15.59
N VAL A 137 -9.23 -5.54 -14.86
CA VAL A 137 -10.02 -4.43 -15.40
C VAL A 137 -9.25 -3.69 -16.50
N SER A 138 -7.96 -3.46 -16.27
CA SER A 138 -7.11 -2.74 -17.22
C SER A 138 -6.93 -3.51 -18.53
N GLU A 139 -6.64 -4.78 -18.43
CA GLU A 139 -6.49 -5.66 -19.61
C GLU A 139 -7.81 -5.79 -20.39
N THR A 140 -8.90 -6.09 -19.68
CA THR A 140 -10.23 -6.29 -20.28
C THR A 140 -10.73 -5.03 -21.01
N ASN A 141 -10.43 -3.85 -20.46
CA ASN A 141 -10.91 -2.58 -21.01
C ASN A 141 -9.87 -1.83 -21.83
N ASN A 142 -8.71 -2.46 -22.13
CA ASN A 142 -7.62 -1.88 -22.93
C ASN A 142 -7.05 -0.56 -22.38
N TYR A 143 -6.95 -0.45 -21.03
CA TYR A 143 -6.21 0.65 -20.42
C TYR A 143 -4.71 0.42 -20.60
N SER A 144 -4.01 1.44 -21.07
CA SER A 144 -2.56 1.40 -21.20
C SER A 144 -1.86 1.72 -19.88
N HIS A 145 -2.48 2.57 -19.05
CA HIS A 145 -1.99 2.98 -17.74
C HIS A 145 -3.15 3.23 -16.79
N VAL A 146 -2.96 2.89 -15.53
CA VAL A 146 -3.85 3.27 -14.43
C VAL A 146 -3.03 3.92 -13.34
N PHE A 147 -3.42 5.13 -12.94
CA PHE A 147 -2.76 5.88 -11.89
C PHE A 147 -3.49 5.73 -10.56
N SER A 148 -2.74 5.78 -9.47
CA SER A 148 -3.33 5.86 -8.13
C SER A 148 -3.69 7.32 -7.82
N ALA A 149 -4.97 7.58 -7.54
CA ALA A 149 -5.46 8.84 -7.00
C ALA A 149 -5.60 8.68 -5.48
N GLY A 150 -4.81 9.36 -4.70
CA GLY A 150 -4.94 9.30 -3.24
C GLY A 150 -3.79 8.57 -2.54
N VAL A 151 -2.57 8.98 -2.84
CA VAL A 151 -1.43 8.63 -1.98
C VAL A 151 -1.37 9.69 -0.87
N PRO A 152 -1.52 9.32 0.42
CA PRO A 152 -1.53 10.28 1.51
C PRO A 152 -0.29 11.17 1.51
N GLY A 153 -0.49 12.48 1.46
CA GLY A 153 0.59 13.47 1.48
C GLY A 153 1.31 13.71 0.16
N ILE A 154 0.89 13.06 -0.92
CA ILE A 154 1.47 13.25 -2.26
C ILE A 154 0.34 13.27 -3.30
N ASP A 155 0.07 14.43 -3.88
CA ASP A 155 -0.87 14.56 -5.00
C ASP A 155 -0.17 14.15 -6.30
N VAL A 156 -0.21 12.86 -6.61
CA VAL A 156 0.35 12.33 -7.88
C VAL A 156 -0.53 12.72 -9.05
N LEU A 157 -1.85 12.80 -8.85
CA LEU A 157 -2.84 13.13 -9.85
C LEU A 157 -3.54 14.44 -9.48
N LEU A 158 -3.11 15.56 -10.07
CA LEU A 158 -3.66 16.88 -9.78
C LEU A 158 -5.03 17.12 -10.43
N TYR A 159 -5.29 16.49 -11.56
CA TYR A 159 -6.54 16.56 -12.31
C TYR A 159 -6.77 15.31 -13.14
N ALA A 160 -7.99 14.80 -13.11
CA ALA A 160 -8.47 13.78 -14.03
C ALA A 160 -9.96 14.02 -14.33
N ARG A 161 -10.40 13.56 -15.49
CA ARG A 161 -11.83 13.58 -15.80
C ARG A 161 -12.52 12.50 -14.97
N PRO A 162 -13.71 12.76 -14.43
CA PRO A 162 -14.49 11.75 -13.69
C PRO A 162 -14.79 10.49 -14.52
N SER A 163 -14.88 10.62 -15.85
CA SER A 163 -15.08 9.50 -16.76
C SER A 163 -13.90 8.52 -16.82
N ASP A 164 -12.73 8.94 -16.37
CA ASP A 164 -11.51 8.14 -16.40
C ASP A 164 -11.29 7.37 -15.07
N ASP A 165 -12.21 7.55 -14.11
CA ASP A 165 -12.26 6.79 -12.85
C ASP A 165 -12.74 5.35 -13.11
N ILE A 166 -11.87 4.38 -12.83
CA ILE A 166 -12.17 2.97 -12.99
C ILE A 166 -12.59 2.28 -11.69
N SER A 167 -12.78 3.03 -10.62
CA SER A 167 -13.07 2.45 -9.30
C SER A 167 -14.33 1.58 -9.32
N LEU A 168 -15.38 1.99 -10.04
CA LEU A 168 -16.60 1.19 -10.17
C LEU A 168 -16.36 -0.16 -10.85
N LEU A 169 -15.53 -0.19 -11.89
CA LEU A 169 -15.17 -1.43 -12.57
C LEU A 169 -14.36 -2.36 -11.66
N VAL A 170 -13.51 -1.77 -10.81
CA VAL A 170 -12.72 -2.54 -9.83
C VAL A 170 -13.62 -3.09 -8.72
N PHE A 171 -14.63 -2.34 -8.25
CA PHE A 171 -15.63 -2.85 -7.31
C PHE A 171 -16.39 -4.04 -7.90
N GLU A 172 -16.83 -3.93 -9.16
CA GLU A 172 -17.51 -5.00 -9.87
C GLU A 172 -16.63 -6.25 -10.00
N GLU A 173 -15.37 -6.10 -10.39
CA GLU A 173 -14.41 -7.21 -10.48
C GLU A 173 -14.14 -7.87 -9.12
N LEU A 174 -14.14 -7.09 -8.04
CA LEU A 174 -13.99 -7.60 -6.67
C LEU A 174 -15.29 -8.25 -6.13
N GLY A 175 -16.42 -8.10 -6.81
CA GLY A 175 -17.72 -8.59 -6.37
C GLY A 175 -18.26 -7.82 -5.16
N ILE A 176 -17.97 -6.53 -5.06
CA ILE A 176 -18.38 -5.65 -3.96
C ILE A 176 -19.38 -4.63 -4.50
N ASP A 177 -20.47 -4.42 -3.79
CA ASP A 177 -21.41 -3.35 -4.14
C ASP A 177 -20.71 -1.98 -4.00
N PRO A 178 -20.71 -1.16 -5.06
CA PRO A 178 -20.14 0.16 -4.98
C PRO A 178 -20.92 1.00 -3.96
N PRO A 179 -20.22 1.92 -3.24
CA PRO A 179 -20.93 2.83 -2.35
C PRO A 179 -21.92 3.69 -3.13
N PRO A 180 -23.01 4.14 -2.51
CA PRO A 180 -23.98 5.03 -3.15
C PRO A 180 -23.25 6.28 -3.62
N THR A 181 -23.43 6.63 -4.89
CA THR A 181 -22.87 7.85 -5.50
C THR A 181 -23.36 9.04 -4.67
N GLN A 182 -22.45 9.78 -4.07
CA GLN A 182 -22.82 11.06 -3.44
C GLN A 182 -23.10 12.03 -4.59
N GLU A 183 -24.37 12.36 -4.78
CA GLU A 183 -24.83 13.45 -5.66
C GLU A 183 -24.39 14.82 -5.12
#